data_206f901eb27484d94843879370ad9fe7
#
_entry.id   206f901eb27484d94843879370ad9fe7
#
_cell.length_a   1.000
_cell.length_b   1.000
_cell.length_c   1.000
_cell.angle_alpha   90.00
_cell.angle_beta   90.00
_cell.angle_gamma   90.00
#
_symmetry.space_group_name_H-M   'P 1'
#
loop_
_entity.id
_entity.type
_entity.pdbx_description
1 polymer ?
#
loop_
_entity_poly.entity_id
_entity_poly.type
_entity_poly.pdbx_seq_one_letter_code
_entity_poly.pdbx_strand_id
1 'polypeptide(L)'
;GLGDVYKRQVYLASPNFLGGLEDVSAAAEICHAAGAKLIVGANPMALALFKTPGEAGADVCVGDGQPLGMPLSYGGPYVGFMATRTALMRKLPGRIVGQTTDVDGKRAFVLTLQAREQHIRREKAGSNICSNQALCALTAACYLGAVGPEGLREVARQCYDKAHYFADKLASIGLPRREKGPFFHEFATECPGGAEKMLVALEERDI
;
A
#
# COMPACT_ATOMS: atom_id res chain seq x y z
N GLY A 1 26.21 -3.32 5.12
CA GLY A 1 26.20 -3.12 6.58
C GLY A 1 26.26 -4.44 7.33
N LEU A 2 26.56 -4.42 8.61
CA LEU A 2 26.72 -5.60 9.49
C LEU A 2 25.47 -6.52 9.56
N GLY A 3 24.36 -6.12 8.99
CA GLY A 3 23.14 -6.93 8.93
C GLY A 3 22.94 -7.75 7.67
N ASP A 4 23.76 -7.63 6.66
CA ASP A 4 23.49 -8.18 5.34
C ASP A 4 23.60 -9.71 5.27
N VAL A 5 24.45 -10.30 6.09
CA VAL A 5 24.62 -11.76 6.17
C VAL A 5 23.37 -12.48 6.70
N TYR A 6 22.55 -11.79 7.50
CA TYR A 6 21.35 -12.36 8.12
C TYR A 6 20.05 -11.87 7.51
N LYS A 7 20.09 -10.90 6.61
CA LYS A 7 18.90 -10.37 5.93
C LYS A 7 18.38 -11.38 4.93
N ARG A 8 17.12 -11.78 5.11
CA ARG A 8 16.43 -12.70 4.23
C ARG A 8 15.16 -12.08 3.66
N GLN A 9 15.07 -10.75 3.66
CA GLN A 9 13.98 -9.99 3.06
C GLN A 9 14.48 -8.74 2.36
N VAL A 10 13.79 -8.43 1.26
CA VAL A 10 13.94 -7.19 0.51
C VAL A 10 12.62 -6.46 0.56
N TYR A 11 12.63 -5.15 0.80
CA TYR A 11 11.46 -4.29 0.69
C TYR A 11 11.56 -3.47 -0.59
N LEU A 12 10.48 -3.44 -1.36
CA LEU A 12 10.33 -2.67 -2.59
C LEU A 12 9.02 -1.89 -2.53
N ALA A 13 9.05 -0.58 -2.73
CA ALA A 13 7.85 0.23 -2.89
C ALA A 13 7.48 0.34 -4.37
N SER A 14 6.21 0.05 -4.71
CA SER A 14 5.67 0.27 -6.07
C SER A 14 4.21 0.74 -5.97
N PRO A 15 3.91 1.99 -6.34
CA PRO A 15 4.83 3.03 -6.85
C PRO A 15 5.94 3.39 -5.85
N ASN A 16 7.10 3.77 -6.37
CA ASN A 16 8.24 4.23 -5.57
C ASN A 16 8.07 5.69 -5.14
N PHE A 17 9.06 6.25 -4.43
CA PHE A 17 9.01 7.63 -3.91
C PHE A 17 8.87 8.70 -5.01
N LEU A 18 9.34 8.44 -6.22
CA LEU A 18 9.20 9.35 -7.36
C LEU A 18 7.97 9.07 -8.23
N GLY A 19 7.11 8.15 -7.79
CA GLY A 19 5.88 7.76 -8.47
C GLY A 19 6.04 6.63 -9.50
N GLY A 20 7.27 6.19 -9.77
CA GLY A 20 7.56 5.14 -10.76
C GLY A 20 7.07 3.77 -10.31
N LEU A 21 6.62 2.96 -11.27
CA LEU A 21 6.26 1.57 -11.06
C LEU A 21 7.48 0.67 -11.25
N GLU A 22 7.73 -0.19 -10.27
CA GLU A 22 8.86 -1.11 -10.27
C GLU A 22 8.47 -2.46 -10.89
N ASP A 23 9.46 -3.17 -11.46
CA ASP A 23 9.26 -4.56 -11.91
C ASP A 23 9.30 -5.51 -10.71
N VAL A 24 8.14 -5.66 -10.07
CA VAL A 24 7.95 -6.54 -8.91
C VAL A 24 8.21 -8.00 -9.28
N SER A 25 7.92 -8.41 -10.51
CA SER A 25 8.13 -9.81 -10.94
C SER A 25 9.61 -10.15 -11.03
N ALA A 26 10.40 -9.30 -11.68
CA ALA A 26 11.84 -9.49 -11.74
C ALA A 26 12.50 -9.43 -10.34
N ALA A 27 12.04 -8.50 -9.49
CA ALA A 27 12.50 -8.42 -8.11
C ALA A 27 12.20 -9.70 -7.31
N ALA A 28 11.01 -10.29 -7.49
CA ALA A 28 10.64 -11.54 -6.84
C ALA A 28 11.52 -12.71 -7.27
N GLU A 29 11.82 -12.84 -8.57
CA GLU A 29 12.72 -13.88 -9.09
C GLU A 29 14.12 -13.77 -8.49
N ILE A 30 14.69 -12.57 -8.44
CA ILE A 30 16.02 -12.31 -7.87
C ILE A 30 16.02 -12.65 -6.37
N CYS A 31 15.02 -12.19 -5.62
CA CYS A 31 14.90 -12.45 -4.19
C CYS A 31 14.81 -13.94 -3.90
N HIS A 32 13.95 -14.65 -4.61
CA HIS A 32 13.73 -16.08 -4.41
C HIS A 32 14.93 -16.91 -4.80
N ALA A 33 15.64 -16.58 -5.88
CA ALA A 33 16.89 -17.22 -6.27
C ALA A 33 17.97 -17.08 -5.18
N ALA A 34 17.97 -15.97 -4.45
CA ALA A 34 18.85 -15.72 -3.31
C ALA A 34 18.32 -16.29 -1.97
N GLY A 35 17.19 -17.00 -1.96
CA GLY A 35 16.55 -17.51 -0.75
C GLY A 35 15.96 -16.42 0.16
N ALA A 36 15.76 -15.21 -0.36
CA ALA A 36 15.18 -14.08 0.34
C ALA A 36 13.67 -13.95 0.07
N LYS A 37 12.96 -13.25 0.96
CA LYS A 37 11.54 -12.89 0.81
C LYS A 37 11.39 -11.50 0.23
N LEU A 38 10.42 -11.30 -0.65
CA LEU A 38 10.06 -9.99 -1.17
C LEU A 38 8.84 -9.44 -0.44
N ILE A 39 9.00 -8.24 0.13
CA ILE A 39 7.94 -7.45 0.73
C ILE A 39 7.69 -6.26 -0.19
N VAL A 40 6.46 -6.08 -0.64
CA VAL A 40 6.08 -4.95 -1.50
C VAL A 40 5.21 -3.96 -0.73
N GLY A 41 5.65 -2.70 -0.70
CA GLY A 41 4.82 -1.58 -0.30
C GLY A 41 3.98 -1.12 -1.48
N ALA A 42 2.65 -1.14 -1.36
CA ALA A 42 1.74 -0.85 -2.45
C ALA A 42 0.72 0.24 -2.10
N ASN A 43 0.36 1.05 -3.09
CA ASN A 43 -0.79 1.93 -3.02
C ASN A 43 -2.05 1.13 -3.38
N PRO A 44 -3.09 1.07 -2.52
CA PRO A 44 -4.26 0.24 -2.77
C PRO A 44 -5.06 0.67 -4.02
N MET A 45 -5.01 1.95 -4.40
CA MET A 45 -5.65 2.43 -5.63
C MET A 45 -4.93 1.91 -6.88
N ALA A 46 -3.60 1.82 -6.86
CA ALA A 46 -2.83 1.26 -7.96
C ALA A 46 -3.17 -0.21 -8.21
N LEU A 47 -3.50 -0.97 -7.15
CA LEU A 47 -3.87 -2.39 -7.24
C LEU A 47 -5.17 -2.64 -8.02
N ALA A 48 -6.00 -1.62 -8.23
CA ALA A 48 -7.21 -1.72 -9.06
C ALA A 48 -6.92 -1.74 -10.57
N LEU A 49 -5.73 -1.30 -10.98
CA LEU A 49 -5.32 -1.19 -12.40
C LEU A 49 -4.16 -2.11 -12.77
N PHE A 50 -3.23 -2.34 -11.85
CA PHE A 50 -1.99 -3.05 -12.14
C PHE A 50 -1.99 -4.44 -11.51
N LYS A 51 -1.07 -5.26 -11.99
CA LYS A 51 -0.81 -6.60 -11.44
C LYS A 51 -0.53 -6.51 -9.94
N THR A 52 -1.25 -7.30 -9.17
CA THR A 52 -1.08 -7.29 -7.72
C THR A 52 0.28 -7.84 -7.30
N PRO A 53 0.85 -7.38 -6.16
CA PRO A 53 2.12 -7.91 -5.66
C PRO A 53 2.13 -9.44 -5.49
N GLY A 54 1.01 -10.02 -5.06
CA GLY A 54 0.88 -11.48 -4.93
C GLY A 54 0.97 -12.21 -6.26
N GLU A 55 0.31 -11.73 -7.31
CA GLU A 55 0.41 -12.25 -8.67
C GLU A 55 1.81 -12.06 -9.27
N ALA A 56 2.48 -10.95 -8.90
CA ALA A 56 3.84 -10.65 -9.32
C ALA A 56 4.92 -11.45 -8.56
N GLY A 57 4.54 -12.25 -7.57
CA GLY A 57 5.46 -13.13 -6.87
C GLY A 57 5.86 -12.67 -5.47
N ALA A 58 5.40 -11.51 -4.98
CA ALA A 58 5.70 -11.05 -3.62
C ALA A 58 5.24 -12.04 -2.54
N ASP A 59 5.99 -12.13 -1.46
CA ASP A 59 5.65 -12.94 -0.28
C ASP A 59 4.73 -12.20 0.69
N VAL A 60 4.91 -10.89 0.80
CA VAL A 60 4.14 -10.00 1.66
C VAL A 60 3.83 -8.71 0.91
N CYS A 61 2.63 -8.21 1.06
CA CYS A 61 2.22 -6.88 0.61
C CYS A 61 1.80 -6.05 1.82
N VAL A 62 2.27 -4.82 1.89
CA VAL A 62 1.91 -3.86 2.94
C VAL A 62 1.54 -2.52 2.30
N GLY A 63 0.77 -1.72 3.00
CA GLY A 63 0.44 -0.38 2.53
C GLY A 63 -0.44 0.38 3.51
N ASP A 64 -0.76 1.60 3.12
CA ASP A 64 -1.69 2.46 3.84
C ASP A 64 -3.02 2.52 3.10
N GLY A 65 -4.10 2.34 3.84
CA GLY A 65 -5.46 2.35 3.31
C GLY A 65 -6.11 3.75 3.28
N GLN A 66 -5.37 4.82 3.56
CA GLN A 66 -5.91 6.18 3.54
C GLN A 66 -6.70 6.49 2.25
N PRO A 67 -6.25 6.09 1.03
CA PRO A 67 -6.98 6.35 -0.20
C PRO A 67 -8.37 5.67 -0.28
N LEU A 68 -8.68 4.76 0.62
CA LEU A 68 -9.95 4.05 0.68
C LEU A 68 -10.99 4.82 1.51
N GLY A 69 -11.25 6.08 1.14
CA GLY A 69 -12.33 6.90 1.69
C GLY A 69 -11.99 7.68 2.96
N MET A 70 -10.73 7.77 3.35
CA MET A 70 -10.31 8.57 4.50
C MET A 70 -9.78 9.94 4.07
N PRO A 71 -10.15 11.04 4.76
CA PRO A 71 -9.58 12.35 4.49
C PRO A 71 -8.12 12.41 4.94
N LEU A 72 -7.37 13.37 4.45
CA LEU A 72 -5.95 13.57 4.83
C LEU A 72 -5.78 13.92 6.31
N SER A 73 -6.70 14.70 6.88
CA SER A 73 -6.79 15.03 8.32
C SER A 73 -5.46 15.40 8.96
N TYR A 74 -4.63 16.16 8.24
CA TYR A 74 -3.29 16.60 8.70
C TYR A 74 -2.36 15.48 9.19
N GLY A 75 -2.48 14.28 8.61
CA GLY A 75 -1.63 13.13 8.94
C GLY A 75 -2.33 11.98 9.66
N GLY A 76 -3.62 11.92 9.62
CA GLY A 76 -4.35 10.77 10.14
C GLY A 76 -5.56 11.09 11.01
N PRO A 77 -6.22 10.06 11.56
CA PRO A 77 -5.80 8.65 11.59
C PRO A 77 -6.00 7.93 10.24
N TYR A 78 -5.12 6.96 9.95
CA TYR A 78 -5.20 6.10 8.77
C TYR A 78 -5.29 4.63 9.17
N VAL A 79 -5.25 3.72 8.20
CA VAL A 79 -5.25 2.28 8.45
C VAL A 79 -4.19 1.59 7.61
N GLY A 80 -3.26 0.88 8.26
CA GLY A 80 -2.32 0.01 7.57
C GLY A 80 -2.98 -1.31 7.16
N PHE A 81 -2.57 -1.87 6.04
CA PHE A 81 -2.94 -3.22 5.67
C PHE A 81 -1.70 -4.10 5.44
N MET A 82 -1.87 -5.37 5.66
CA MET A 82 -0.87 -6.40 5.40
C MET A 82 -1.54 -7.64 4.83
N ALA A 83 -0.99 -8.14 3.73
CA ALA A 83 -1.40 -9.40 3.13
C ALA A 83 -0.18 -10.31 2.93
N THR A 84 -0.36 -11.60 3.06
CA THR A 84 0.72 -12.57 2.91
C THR A 84 0.23 -13.88 2.34
N ARG A 85 1.16 -14.72 1.88
CA ARG A 85 0.87 -16.09 1.44
C ARG A 85 0.49 -16.96 2.64
N THR A 86 -0.35 -17.97 2.42
CA THR A 86 -0.81 -18.90 3.47
C THR A 86 0.33 -19.50 4.28
N ALA A 87 1.47 -19.80 3.67
CA ALA A 87 2.65 -20.34 4.36
C ALA A 87 3.20 -19.41 5.46
N LEU A 88 2.95 -18.10 5.37
CA LEU A 88 3.39 -17.11 6.34
C LEU A 88 2.28 -16.65 7.29
N MET A 89 1.04 -17.11 7.11
CA MET A 89 -0.13 -16.68 7.87
C MET A 89 0.08 -16.72 9.39
N ARG A 90 0.74 -17.76 9.91
CA ARG A 90 1.03 -17.88 11.35
C ARG A 90 2.07 -16.89 11.87
N LYS A 91 2.79 -16.22 10.98
CA LYS A 91 3.79 -15.19 11.32
C LYS A 91 3.23 -13.77 11.18
N LEU A 92 2.03 -13.62 10.63
CA LEU A 92 1.37 -12.34 10.48
C LEU A 92 1.08 -11.76 11.88
N PRO A 93 1.40 -10.48 12.16
CA PRO A 93 1.02 -9.85 13.41
C PRO A 93 -0.49 -9.60 13.46
N GLY A 94 -1.03 -9.39 14.67
CA GLY A 94 -2.45 -9.11 14.87
C GLY A 94 -3.33 -10.36 14.87
N ARG A 95 -4.63 -10.13 14.88
CA ARG A 95 -5.65 -11.17 14.99
C ARG A 95 -6.18 -11.50 13.60
N ILE A 96 -6.53 -12.78 13.41
CA ILE A 96 -7.20 -13.23 12.19
C ILE A 96 -8.58 -13.71 12.57
N VAL A 97 -9.60 -13.19 11.91
CA VAL A 97 -10.99 -13.58 12.09
C VAL A 97 -11.29 -14.75 11.16
N GLY A 98 -11.76 -15.85 11.74
CA GLY A 98 -12.25 -17.02 11.00
C GLY A 98 -13.77 -16.98 10.85
N GLN A 99 -14.28 -17.44 9.72
CA GLN A 99 -15.71 -17.67 9.54
C GLN A 99 -16.06 -19.09 10.02
N THR A 100 -17.16 -19.20 10.74
CA THR A 100 -17.70 -20.45 11.27
C THR A 100 -19.24 -20.39 11.24
N THR A 101 -19.89 -21.36 11.85
CA THR A 101 -21.32 -21.37 12.12
C THR A 101 -21.55 -21.34 13.63
N ASP A 102 -22.63 -20.69 14.07
CA ASP A 102 -23.11 -20.73 15.45
C ASP A 102 -23.88 -22.01 15.76
N VAL A 103 -24.43 -22.10 16.97
CA VAL A 103 -25.22 -23.25 17.43
C VAL A 103 -26.51 -23.44 16.65
N ASP A 104 -27.03 -22.40 16.01
CA ASP A 104 -28.24 -22.43 15.17
C ASP A 104 -27.89 -22.68 13.68
N GLY A 105 -26.63 -22.94 13.34
CA GLY A 105 -26.17 -23.13 11.96
C GLY A 105 -26.03 -21.83 11.14
N LYS A 106 -26.15 -20.66 11.77
CA LYS A 106 -26.00 -19.36 11.10
C LYS A 106 -24.53 -18.97 11.00
N ARG A 107 -24.21 -18.18 9.96
CA ARG A 107 -22.86 -17.64 9.77
C ARG A 107 -22.42 -16.83 10.99
N ALA A 108 -21.29 -17.17 11.56
CA ALA A 108 -20.67 -16.49 12.69
C ALA A 108 -19.18 -16.25 12.43
N PHE A 109 -18.56 -15.43 13.26
CA PHE A 109 -17.15 -15.10 13.18
C PHE A 109 -16.47 -15.30 14.52
N VAL A 110 -15.22 -15.76 14.49
CA VAL A 110 -14.44 -16.06 15.69
C VAL A 110 -13.00 -15.58 15.50
N LEU A 111 -12.40 -15.07 16.58
CA LEU A 111 -10.98 -14.75 16.60
C LEU A 111 -10.14 -16.02 16.59
N THR A 112 -9.20 -16.11 15.67
CA THR A 112 -8.29 -17.24 15.53
C THR A 112 -6.83 -16.83 15.75
N LEU A 113 -5.94 -17.80 15.89
CA LEU A 113 -4.49 -17.62 16.06
C LEU A 113 -4.10 -16.68 17.21
N GLN A 114 -4.92 -16.63 18.26
CA GLN A 114 -4.72 -15.73 19.41
C GLN A 114 -3.54 -16.12 20.30
N ALA A 115 -3.07 -17.38 20.24
CA ALA A 115 -2.02 -17.89 21.14
C ALA A 115 -0.68 -17.11 21.05
N ARG A 116 -0.47 -16.27 20.05
CA ARG A 116 0.69 -15.41 19.86
C ARG A 116 0.50 -13.97 20.36
N GLU A 117 -0.69 -13.64 20.83
CA GLU A 117 -1.07 -12.30 21.26
C GLU A 117 -0.69 -12.02 22.72
N GLN A 118 -0.49 -10.74 23.04
CA GLN A 118 -0.02 -10.30 24.34
C GLN A 118 -0.95 -10.68 25.50
N HIS A 119 -2.26 -10.65 25.29
CA HIS A 119 -3.24 -11.00 26.32
C HIS A 119 -3.21 -12.51 26.71
N ILE A 120 -2.55 -13.34 25.92
CA ILE A 120 -2.35 -14.76 26.21
C ILE A 120 -0.91 -15.06 26.61
N ARG A 121 0.06 -14.64 25.81
CA ARG A 121 1.47 -14.97 26.00
C ARG A 121 2.28 -13.95 26.79
N ARG A 122 1.71 -12.79 27.10
CA ARG A 122 2.37 -11.70 27.82
C ARG A 122 3.73 -11.33 27.19
N GLU A 123 4.81 -11.42 27.96
CA GLU A 123 6.17 -11.10 27.51
C GLU A 123 6.69 -12.01 26.39
N LYS A 124 6.07 -13.14 26.14
CA LYS A 124 6.42 -14.10 25.07
C LYS A 124 5.58 -13.91 23.80
N ALA A 125 4.79 -12.83 23.72
CA ALA A 125 3.95 -12.57 22.56
C ALA A 125 4.79 -12.34 21.30
N GLY A 126 4.32 -12.85 20.18
CA GLY A 126 4.89 -12.59 18.87
C GLY A 126 4.48 -11.23 18.29
N SER A 127 3.44 -10.61 18.86
CA SER A 127 2.93 -9.28 18.51
C SER A 127 2.47 -8.56 19.78
N ASN A 128 2.81 -7.28 19.88
CA ASN A 128 2.41 -6.38 20.95
C ASN A 128 1.37 -5.33 20.49
N ILE A 129 0.62 -5.62 19.44
CA ILE A 129 -0.46 -4.75 18.96
C ILE A 129 -1.56 -4.71 20.02
N CYS A 130 -1.74 -3.54 20.62
CA CYS A 130 -2.76 -3.29 21.66
C CYS A 130 -3.99 -2.60 21.08
N SER A 131 -3.79 -1.46 20.46
CA SER A 131 -4.83 -0.69 19.76
C SER A 131 -4.76 -0.92 18.26
N ASN A 132 -5.89 -0.79 17.59
CA ASN A 132 -5.97 -0.89 16.15
C ASN A 132 -6.81 0.26 15.60
N GLN A 133 -6.81 0.42 14.28
CA GLN A 133 -7.55 1.44 13.56
C GLN A 133 -8.91 0.87 13.09
N ALA A 134 -9.68 0.28 13.98
CA ALA A 134 -10.93 -0.40 13.63
C ALA A 134 -11.94 0.56 12.97
N LEU A 135 -12.04 1.81 13.42
CA LEU A 135 -12.91 2.81 12.80
C LEU A 135 -12.46 3.16 11.37
N CYS A 136 -11.16 3.34 11.16
CA CYS A 136 -10.61 3.58 9.81
C CYS A 136 -10.81 2.35 8.91
N ALA A 137 -10.65 1.14 9.44
CA ALA A 137 -10.93 -0.09 8.71
C ALA A 137 -12.41 -0.20 8.32
N LEU A 138 -13.33 0.20 9.21
CA LEU A 138 -14.77 0.28 8.92
C LEU A 138 -15.06 1.31 7.83
N THR A 139 -14.43 2.49 7.90
CA THR A 139 -14.55 3.52 6.85
C THR A 139 -14.11 2.98 5.49
N ALA A 140 -12.95 2.31 5.43
CA ALA A 140 -12.48 1.67 4.21
C ALA A 140 -13.44 0.59 3.70
N ALA A 141 -14.01 -0.23 4.60
CA ALA A 141 -15.00 -1.25 4.23
C ALA A 141 -16.29 -0.62 3.66
N CYS A 142 -16.79 0.44 4.27
CA CYS A 142 -17.94 1.17 3.78
C CYS A 142 -17.68 1.81 2.41
N TYR A 143 -16.51 2.44 2.23
CA TYR A 143 -16.09 3.00 0.95
C TYR A 143 -16.05 1.93 -0.14
N LEU A 144 -15.36 0.82 0.10
CA LEU A 144 -15.27 -0.30 -0.84
C LEU A 144 -16.64 -0.91 -1.16
N GLY A 145 -17.51 -1.01 -0.15
CA GLY A 145 -18.89 -1.48 -0.34
C GLY A 145 -19.74 -0.53 -1.20
N ALA A 146 -19.52 0.77 -1.05
CA ALA A 146 -20.26 1.79 -1.80
C ALA A 146 -19.80 1.91 -3.26
N VAL A 147 -18.50 1.92 -3.51
CA VAL A 147 -17.97 2.06 -4.88
C VAL A 147 -17.97 0.74 -5.66
N GLY A 148 -17.86 -0.38 -4.96
CA GLY A 148 -17.72 -1.69 -5.56
C GLY A 148 -16.46 -1.84 -6.42
N PRO A 149 -16.24 -3.00 -7.07
CA PRO A 149 -15.03 -3.26 -7.84
C PRO A 149 -14.91 -2.37 -9.08
N GLU A 150 -16.02 -2.09 -9.76
CA GLU A 150 -16.02 -1.24 -10.96
C GLU A 150 -15.79 0.23 -10.60
N GLY A 151 -16.41 0.73 -9.51
CA GLY A 151 -16.20 2.09 -9.05
C GLY A 151 -14.76 2.31 -8.57
N LEU A 152 -14.16 1.34 -7.87
CA LEU A 152 -12.76 1.43 -7.46
C LEU A 152 -11.82 1.51 -8.66
N ARG A 153 -12.07 0.69 -9.69
CA ARG A 153 -11.30 0.72 -10.94
C ARG A 153 -11.45 2.05 -11.66
N GLU A 154 -12.66 2.59 -11.73
CA GLU A 154 -12.94 3.89 -12.36
C GLU A 154 -12.22 5.04 -11.63
N VAL A 155 -12.27 5.08 -10.30
CA VAL A 155 -11.54 6.10 -9.52
C VAL A 155 -10.04 6.00 -9.80
N ALA A 156 -9.48 4.80 -9.76
CA ALA A 156 -8.06 4.58 -10.04
C ALA A 156 -7.68 5.01 -11.46
N ARG A 157 -8.54 4.70 -12.46
CA ARG A 157 -8.34 5.10 -13.85
C ARG A 157 -8.35 6.62 -14.01
N GLN A 158 -9.29 7.31 -13.37
CA GLN A 158 -9.33 8.78 -13.40
C GLN A 158 -8.10 9.41 -12.74
N CYS A 159 -7.61 8.83 -11.65
CA CYS A 159 -6.35 9.29 -11.04
C CYS A 159 -5.18 9.13 -12.01
N TYR A 160 -5.09 7.98 -12.67
CA TYR A 160 -4.09 7.69 -13.69
C TYR A 160 -4.19 8.66 -14.87
N ASP A 161 -5.33 8.76 -15.51
CA ASP A 161 -5.55 9.57 -16.72
C ASP A 161 -5.25 11.06 -16.47
N LYS A 162 -5.72 11.60 -15.33
CA LYS A 162 -5.49 13.01 -14.97
C LYS A 162 -4.02 13.30 -14.67
N ALA A 163 -3.32 12.40 -14.00
CA ALA A 163 -1.90 12.56 -13.72
C ALA A 163 -1.06 12.51 -15.01
N HIS A 164 -1.40 11.59 -15.92
CA HIS A 164 -0.73 11.50 -17.23
C HIS A 164 -1.01 12.72 -18.11
N TYR A 165 -2.26 13.19 -18.15
CA TYR A 165 -2.60 14.44 -18.84
C TYR A 165 -1.80 15.63 -18.28
N PHE A 166 -1.69 15.72 -16.95
CA PHE A 166 -0.94 16.80 -16.31
C PHE A 166 0.56 16.69 -16.61
N ALA A 167 1.12 15.51 -16.58
CA ALA A 167 2.52 15.26 -16.94
C ALA A 167 2.82 15.71 -18.38
N ASP A 168 1.93 15.39 -19.33
CA ASP A 168 2.07 15.79 -20.74
C ASP A 168 1.97 17.32 -20.89
N LYS A 169 1.07 17.97 -20.15
CA LYS A 169 0.97 19.43 -20.13
C LYS A 169 2.24 20.10 -19.59
N LEU A 170 2.79 19.58 -18.50
CA LEU A 170 4.06 20.08 -17.96
C LEU A 170 5.21 19.87 -18.94
N ALA A 171 5.29 18.73 -19.58
CA ALA A 171 6.29 18.45 -20.60
C ALA A 171 6.21 19.44 -21.77
N SER A 172 5.00 19.80 -22.20
CA SER A 172 4.78 20.75 -23.30
C SER A 172 5.28 22.17 -23.02
N ILE A 173 5.46 22.52 -21.75
CA ILE A 173 6.03 23.82 -21.32
C ILE A 173 7.48 23.70 -20.82
N GLY A 174 8.16 22.58 -21.11
CA GLY A 174 9.56 22.39 -20.77
C GLY A 174 9.84 21.85 -19.38
N LEU A 175 8.82 21.28 -18.72
CA LEU A 175 8.92 20.63 -17.40
C LEU A 175 8.64 19.12 -17.52
N PRO A 176 9.48 18.35 -18.23
CA PRO A 176 9.25 16.92 -18.40
C PRO A 176 9.41 16.15 -17.07
N ARG A 177 8.82 14.98 -17.00
CA ARG A 177 9.03 14.07 -15.88
C ARG A 177 10.51 13.69 -15.76
N ARG A 178 10.97 13.61 -14.52
CA ARG A 178 12.33 13.19 -14.20
C ARG A 178 12.56 11.72 -14.53
N GLU A 179 11.64 10.85 -14.11
CA GLU A 179 11.67 9.42 -14.37
C GLU A 179 10.95 9.10 -15.69
N LYS A 180 11.58 8.30 -16.55
CA LYS A 180 11.03 7.93 -17.86
C LYS A 180 10.17 6.66 -17.85
N GLY A 181 10.20 5.89 -16.75
CA GLY A 181 9.45 4.65 -16.60
C GLY A 181 7.94 4.84 -16.49
N PRO A 182 7.17 3.75 -16.41
CA PRO A 182 5.74 3.81 -16.10
C PRO A 182 5.51 4.37 -14.70
N PHE A 183 4.39 5.08 -14.52
CA PHE A 183 3.99 5.63 -13.22
C PHE A 183 2.48 5.52 -13.04
N PHE A 184 2.00 5.68 -11.83
CA PHE A 184 0.57 5.62 -11.54
C PHE A 184 -0.06 7.03 -11.57
N HIS A 185 0.00 7.77 -10.48
CA HIS A 185 -0.66 9.09 -10.34
C HIS A 185 0.22 10.15 -9.69
N GLU A 186 1.44 9.80 -9.38
CA GLU A 186 2.46 10.71 -8.85
C GLU A 186 3.69 10.69 -9.74
N PHE A 187 4.35 11.83 -9.88
CA PHE A 187 5.58 11.95 -10.64
C PHE A 187 6.37 13.17 -10.16
N ALA A 188 7.66 13.18 -10.43
CA ALA A 188 8.53 14.31 -10.17
C ALA A 188 8.96 14.99 -11.48
N THR A 189 9.04 16.33 -11.47
CA THR A 189 9.64 17.12 -12.53
C THR A 189 10.80 17.92 -11.96
N GLU A 190 11.70 18.37 -12.83
CA GLU A 190 12.66 19.39 -12.43
C GLU A 190 11.98 20.76 -12.41
N CYS A 191 12.35 21.58 -11.42
CA CYS A 191 11.80 22.91 -11.27
C CYS A 191 12.89 23.95 -11.56
N PRO A 192 12.89 24.58 -12.73
CA PRO A 192 13.86 25.64 -13.06
C PRO A 192 13.77 26.80 -12.07
N GLY A 193 14.92 27.18 -11.52
CA GLY A 193 14.98 28.23 -10.49
C GLY A 193 14.73 27.76 -9.05
N GLY A 194 14.43 26.47 -8.85
CA GLY A 194 14.23 25.86 -7.54
C GLY A 194 12.76 25.80 -7.11
N ALA A 195 12.45 24.76 -6.32
CA ALA A 195 11.08 24.49 -5.85
C ALA A 195 10.52 25.63 -4.99
N GLU A 196 11.34 26.24 -4.14
CA GLU A 196 10.90 27.34 -3.26
C GLU A 196 10.35 28.54 -4.04
N LYS A 197 11.04 28.96 -5.10
CA LYS A 197 10.57 30.07 -5.96
C LYS A 197 9.26 29.74 -6.67
N MET A 198 9.13 28.47 -7.09
CA MET A 198 7.92 28.02 -7.74
C MET A 198 6.75 28.00 -6.75
N LEU A 199 6.96 27.51 -5.53
CA LEU A 199 5.94 27.50 -4.49
C LEU A 199 5.43 28.90 -4.17
N VAL A 200 6.34 29.87 -3.98
CA VAL A 200 5.95 31.30 -3.78
C VAL A 200 5.14 31.82 -4.95
N ALA A 201 5.57 31.54 -6.19
CA ALA A 201 4.86 32.02 -7.38
C ALA A 201 3.47 31.36 -7.58
N LEU A 202 3.29 30.14 -7.10
CA LEU A 202 1.99 29.45 -7.09
C LEU A 202 1.08 30.02 -5.98
N GLU A 203 1.62 30.21 -4.76
CA GLU A 203 0.91 30.80 -3.64
C GLU A 203 0.39 32.21 -3.95
N GLU A 204 1.19 33.05 -4.64
CA GLU A 204 0.77 34.38 -5.14
C GLU A 204 -0.43 34.32 -6.13
N ARG A 205 -0.76 33.13 -6.63
CA ARG A 205 -1.86 32.86 -7.58
C ARG A 205 -2.98 32.02 -7.00
N ASP A 206 -2.95 31.82 -5.69
CA ASP A 206 -3.90 30.97 -4.97
C ASP A 206 -3.91 29.48 -5.45
N ILE A 207 -2.72 28.97 -5.84
CA ILE A 207 -2.51 27.58 -6.29
C ILE A 207 -1.66 26.81 -5.27
#